data_3919480f3aeacf502b6b65bcc3816000
#
_entry.id   3919480f3aeacf502b6b65bcc3816000
#
_cell.length_a   1.000
_cell.length_b   1.000
_cell.length_c   1.000
_cell.angle_alpha   90.00
_cell.angle_beta   90.00
_cell.angle_gamma   90.00
#
_symmetry.space_group_name_H-M   'P 1'
#
loop_
_entity.id
_entity.type
_entity.pdbx_description
1 polymer ?
#
loop_
_entity_poly.entity_id
_entity_poly.type
_entity_poly.pdbx_seq_one_letter_code
_entity_poly.pdbx_strand_id
1 'polypeptide(L)'
;MINNIRKTQRGRIKGNFNLKFLKLYWGIISLTSGFLTSKQFDTSKFIINKYIKKIGYYNIYIQCIKSMTKKSLKTRMGAGKGPIELYVCKIKRKKLLFEISYVSVDIIYKITKILSYKLNLKLQYIKKII
;
A
#
# COMPACT_ATOMS: atom_id res chain seq x y z
N MET A 1 8.98 -13.82 -0.53
CA MET A 1 7.53 -13.92 -0.72
C MET A 1 6.98 -15.07 0.12
N ILE A 2 5.89 -14.85 0.79
CA ILE A 2 5.29 -15.87 1.66
C ILE A 2 4.42 -16.79 0.81
N ASN A 3 4.79 -18.07 0.73
CA ASN A 3 4.13 -19.02 -0.16
C ASN A 3 3.02 -19.84 0.50
N ASN A 4 2.86 -19.73 1.83
CA ASN A 4 1.94 -20.59 2.59
C ASN A 4 0.79 -19.82 3.24
N ILE A 5 0.31 -18.77 2.59
CA ILE A 5 -0.81 -18.00 3.11
C ILE A 5 -2.12 -18.73 2.80
N ARG A 6 -2.91 -18.97 3.83
CA ARG A 6 -4.21 -19.59 3.69
C ARG A 6 -5.22 -18.63 3.08
N LYS A 7 -6.29 -19.17 2.50
CA LYS A 7 -7.42 -18.37 2.05
C LYS A 7 -8.03 -17.65 3.25
N THR A 8 -8.37 -16.37 3.08
CA THR A 8 -8.93 -15.55 4.14
C THR A 8 -10.26 -14.95 3.70
N GLN A 9 -11.06 -14.54 4.65
CA GLN A 9 -12.29 -13.82 4.35
C GLN A 9 -11.93 -12.41 3.85
N ARG A 10 -12.70 -11.92 2.88
CA ARG A 10 -12.48 -10.58 2.33
C ARG A 10 -12.64 -9.51 3.41
N GLY A 11 -13.73 -9.57 4.19
CA GLY A 11 -14.01 -8.61 5.22
C GLY A 11 -14.21 -7.20 4.72
N ARG A 12 -14.41 -6.27 5.64
CA ARG A 12 -14.48 -4.83 5.37
C ARG A 12 -13.34 -4.13 6.08
N ILE A 13 -12.86 -3.07 5.48
CA ILE A 13 -11.83 -2.24 6.11
C ILE A 13 -12.53 -1.16 6.91
N LYS A 14 -12.39 -1.19 8.24
CA LYS A 14 -13.02 -0.25 9.14
C LYS A 14 -12.00 0.50 9.97
N GLY A 15 -12.39 1.70 10.39
CA GLY A 15 -11.62 2.51 11.32
C GLY A 15 -10.45 3.24 10.68
N ASN A 16 -9.71 3.92 11.53
CA ASN A 16 -8.54 4.70 11.16
C ASN A 16 -7.30 4.08 11.79
N PHE A 17 -6.18 4.20 11.09
CA PHE A 17 -4.88 3.86 11.63
C PHE A 17 -4.40 5.02 12.50
N ASN A 18 -3.86 4.72 13.69
CA ASN A 18 -3.31 5.74 14.57
C ASN A 18 -1.82 5.89 14.30
N LEU A 19 -1.44 6.99 13.67
CA LEU A 19 -0.04 7.31 13.43
C LEU A 19 0.53 8.00 14.67
N LYS A 20 1.53 7.39 15.31
CA LYS A 20 2.12 7.94 16.53
C LYS A 20 3.23 8.95 16.23
N PHE A 21 4.22 8.58 15.41
CA PHE A 21 5.32 9.46 15.04
C PHE A 21 6.04 8.94 13.80
N LEU A 22 6.75 9.82 13.11
CA LEU A 22 7.58 9.48 11.97
C LEU A 22 9.04 9.30 12.41
N LYS A 23 9.70 8.29 11.87
CA LYS A 23 11.14 8.08 12.07
C LYS A 23 11.97 8.90 11.10
N LEU A 24 11.53 8.97 9.85
CA LEU A 24 12.16 9.80 8.81
C LEU A 24 11.44 11.15 8.70
N TYR A 25 11.84 11.98 7.75
CA TYR A 25 11.34 13.34 7.63
C TYR A 25 9.94 13.43 7.03
N TRP A 26 9.69 12.70 5.94
CA TRP A 26 8.40 12.72 5.24
C TRP A 26 7.69 11.39 5.43
N GLY A 27 6.37 11.46 5.52
CA GLY A 27 5.51 10.28 5.52
C GLY A 27 4.42 10.42 4.48
N ILE A 28 4.04 9.32 3.85
CA ILE A 28 2.91 9.28 2.92
C ILE A 28 1.83 8.43 3.56
N ILE A 29 0.69 9.04 3.83
CA ILE A 29 -0.45 8.36 4.44
C ILE A 29 -1.60 8.26 3.44
N SER A 30 -2.46 7.27 3.65
CA SER A 30 -3.67 7.10 2.85
C SER A 30 -4.82 7.86 3.49
N LEU A 31 -5.53 8.64 2.69
CA LEU A 31 -6.75 9.33 3.13
C LEU A 31 -7.99 8.47 2.97
N THR A 32 -7.91 7.40 2.19
CA THR A 32 -9.02 6.47 1.96
C THR A 32 -8.61 5.06 2.32
N SER A 33 -9.59 4.22 2.62
CA SER A 33 -9.35 2.79 2.81
C SER A 33 -9.46 2.05 1.48
N GLY A 34 -8.77 0.92 1.37
CA GLY A 34 -8.81 0.12 0.16
C GLY A 34 -7.88 -1.07 0.23
N PHE A 35 -7.79 -1.79 -0.88
CA PHE A 35 -6.86 -2.90 -1.04
C PHE A 35 -5.83 -2.56 -2.11
N LEU A 36 -4.57 -2.85 -1.84
CA LEU A 36 -3.50 -2.75 -2.82
C LEU A 36 -3.07 -4.15 -3.24
N THR A 37 -2.95 -4.37 -4.54
CA THR A 37 -2.42 -5.63 -5.06
C THR A 37 -0.89 -5.64 -4.94
N SER A 38 -0.29 -6.84 -5.00
CA SER A 38 1.17 -6.96 -4.98
C SER A 38 1.81 -6.26 -6.18
N LYS A 39 1.14 -6.24 -7.33
CA LYS A 39 1.62 -5.50 -8.51
C LYS A 39 1.68 -4.01 -8.27
N GLN A 40 0.64 -3.44 -7.64
CA GLN A 40 0.62 -2.02 -7.26
C GLN A 40 1.72 -1.70 -6.24
N PHE A 41 1.94 -2.60 -5.29
CA PHE A 41 3.02 -2.47 -4.33
C PHE A 41 4.39 -2.41 -5.02
N ASP A 42 4.65 -3.32 -5.94
CA ASP A 42 5.91 -3.35 -6.70
C ASP A 42 6.09 -2.08 -7.53
N THR A 43 5.01 -1.59 -8.15
CA THR A 43 5.02 -0.34 -8.91
C THR A 43 5.37 0.84 -8.01
N SER A 44 4.79 0.92 -6.82
CA SER A 44 5.09 2.00 -5.88
C SER A 44 6.54 1.98 -5.42
N LYS A 45 7.07 0.80 -5.15
CA LYS A 45 8.46 0.61 -4.78
C LYS A 45 9.41 1.08 -5.89
N PHE A 46 9.08 0.75 -7.12
CA PHE A 46 9.86 1.19 -8.29
C PHE A 46 9.85 2.71 -8.42
N ILE A 47 8.70 3.35 -8.26
CA ILE A 47 8.57 4.80 -8.36
C ILE A 47 9.40 5.50 -7.28
N ILE A 48 9.31 5.04 -6.05
CA ILE A 48 10.07 5.63 -4.94
C ILE A 48 11.57 5.47 -5.17
N ASN A 49 12.02 4.28 -5.59
CA ASN A 49 13.42 4.06 -5.93
C ASN A 49 13.91 5.02 -7.00
N LYS A 50 13.11 5.23 -8.03
CA LYS A 50 13.48 6.12 -9.14
C LYS A 50 13.80 7.54 -8.68
N TYR A 51 13.03 8.07 -7.73
CA TYR A 51 13.19 9.45 -7.27
C TYR A 51 14.11 9.60 -6.07
N ILE A 52 14.23 8.58 -5.22
CA ILE A 52 14.87 8.71 -3.91
C ILE A 52 16.23 8.02 -3.83
N LYS A 53 16.49 6.98 -4.59
CA LYS A 53 17.67 6.12 -4.44
C LYS A 53 19.00 6.87 -4.38
N LYS A 54 19.17 7.94 -5.17
CA LYS A 54 20.42 8.70 -5.25
C LYS A 54 20.54 9.80 -4.21
N ILE A 55 19.42 10.23 -3.61
CA ILE A 55 19.38 11.41 -2.75
C ILE A 55 18.94 11.11 -1.33
N GLY A 56 18.51 9.89 -1.05
CA GLY A 56 18.06 9.55 0.28
C GLY A 56 17.68 8.09 0.39
N TYR A 57 16.92 7.79 1.43
CA TYR A 57 16.44 6.44 1.69
C TYR A 57 14.98 6.49 2.15
N TYR A 58 14.35 5.33 2.15
CA TYR A 58 12.94 5.22 2.48
C TYR A 58 12.65 3.91 3.20
N ASN A 59 11.54 3.88 3.93
CA ASN A 59 11.00 2.68 4.55
C ASN A 59 9.59 2.43 4.03
N ILE A 60 9.22 1.16 3.92
CA ILE A 60 7.90 0.74 3.46
C ILE A 60 7.22 -0.04 4.57
N TYR A 61 5.97 0.35 4.88
CA TYR A 61 5.20 -0.25 5.97
C TYR A 61 3.99 -1.05 5.48
N ILE A 62 4.01 -1.46 4.23
CA ILE A 62 2.92 -2.23 3.63
C ILE A 62 3.37 -3.66 3.39
N GLN A 63 2.48 -4.62 3.66
CA GLN A 63 2.73 -6.02 3.37
C GLN A 63 1.51 -6.61 2.67
N CYS A 64 1.72 -7.27 1.54
CA CYS A 64 0.65 -7.90 0.76
C CYS A 64 0.51 -9.36 1.18
N ILE A 65 -0.12 -9.57 2.33
CA ILE A 65 -0.25 -10.88 2.95
C ILE A 65 -1.66 -11.46 2.89
N LYS A 66 -2.68 -10.64 2.58
CA LYS A 66 -4.05 -11.12 2.48
C LYS A 66 -4.30 -11.72 1.10
N SER A 67 -4.82 -12.95 1.08
CA SER A 67 -5.13 -13.62 -0.18
C SER A 67 -6.52 -13.22 -0.70
N MET A 68 -6.64 -13.08 -2.02
CA MET A 68 -7.91 -12.88 -2.70
C MET A 68 -8.13 -14.02 -3.67
N THR A 69 -9.35 -14.54 -3.71
CA THR A 69 -9.71 -15.68 -4.53
C THR A 69 -10.65 -15.29 -5.66
N LYS A 70 -10.61 -16.07 -6.74
CA LYS A 70 -11.51 -15.88 -7.88
C LYS A 70 -11.86 -17.23 -8.43
N LYS A 71 -13.16 -17.51 -8.62
CA LYS A 71 -13.63 -18.71 -9.32
C LYS A 71 -13.54 -18.49 -10.81
N SER A 72 -13.34 -19.58 -11.56
CA SER A 72 -13.38 -19.50 -13.01
C SER A 72 -14.80 -19.12 -13.47
N LEU A 73 -14.90 -18.48 -14.65
CA LEU A 73 -16.19 -18.03 -15.19
C LEU A 73 -17.18 -19.16 -15.41
N LYS A 74 -16.69 -20.37 -15.62
CA LYS A 74 -17.52 -21.56 -15.89
C LYS A 74 -17.85 -22.36 -14.64
N THR A 75 -17.37 -21.94 -13.47
CA THR A 75 -17.61 -22.68 -12.22
C THR A 75 -19.00 -22.34 -11.68
N ARG A 76 -19.76 -23.39 -11.33
CA ARG A 76 -21.09 -23.24 -10.73
C ARG A 76 -20.96 -22.72 -9.30
N MET A 77 -22.01 -22.04 -8.82
CA MET A 77 -22.09 -21.60 -7.44
C MET A 77 -22.09 -22.80 -6.49
N GLY A 78 -21.50 -22.65 -5.30
CA GLY A 78 -21.54 -23.65 -4.26
C GLY A 78 -20.38 -24.65 -4.26
N ALA A 79 -19.47 -24.57 -5.21
CA ALA A 79 -18.30 -25.47 -5.26
C ALA A 79 -17.18 -25.11 -4.29
N GLY A 80 -17.50 -24.31 -3.23
CA GLY A 80 -16.53 -23.83 -2.26
C GLY A 80 -15.79 -22.59 -2.72
N LYS A 81 -14.83 -22.15 -1.92
CA LYS A 81 -14.03 -20.97 -2.22
C LYS A 81 -13.06 -21.25 -3.35
N GLY A 82 -12.98 -20.35 -4.33
CA GLY A 82 -12.10 -20.52 -5.47
C GLY A 82 -10.62 -20.50 -5.09
N PRO A 83 -9.72 -20.78 -6.06
CA PRO A 83 -8.29 -20.74 -5.82
C PRO A 83 -7.81 -19.29 -5.56
N ILE A 84 -6.66 -19.17 -4.89
CA ILE A 84 -6.04 -17.88 -4.64
C ILE A 84 -5.54 -17.30 -5.96
N GLU A 85 -6.02 -16.10 -6.31
CA GLU A 85 -5.61 -15.41 -7.54
C GLU A 85 -4.47 -14.44 -7.29
N LEU A 86 -4.55 -13.68 -6.18
CA LEU A 86 -3.54 -12.67 -5.86
C LEU A 86 -3.49 -12.40 -4.37
N TYR A 87 -2.42 -11.73 -3.96
CA TYR A 87 -2.26 -11.25 -2.60
C TYR A 87 -2.42 -9.74 -2.57
N VAL A 88 -3.07 -9.23 -1.53
CA VAL A 88 -3.36 -7.80 -1.40
C VAL A 88 -2.96 -7.29 -0.02
N CYS A 89 -2.73 -5.98 0.05
CA CYS A 89 -2.55 -5.26 1.29
C CYS A 89 -3.83 -4.57 1.68
N LYS A 90 -4.25 -4.75 2.93
CA LYS A 90 -5.39 -4.05 3.49
C LYS A 90 -4.94 -2.70 4.03
N ILE A 91 -5.47 -1.62 3.48
CA ILE A 91 -5.08 -0.26 3.85
C ILE A 91 -6.23 0.41 4.58
N LYS A 92 -5.99 0.78 5.84
CA LYS A 92 -6.94 1.59 6.62
C LYS A 92 -6.73 3.07 6.33
N ARG A 93 -7.76 3.88 6.61
CA ARG A 93 -7.63 5.33 6.53
C ARG A 93 -6.52 5.80 7.47
N LYS A 94 -5.75 6.79 7.02
CA LYS A 94 -4.62 7.41 7.76
C LYS A 94 -3.46 6.46 8.02
N LYS A 95 -3.42 5.28 7.38
CA LYS A 95 -2.27 4.39 7.52
C LYS A 95 -1.05 5.00 6.88
N LEU A 96 0.07 4.95 7.60
CA LEU A 96 1.37 5.32 7.05
C LEU A 96 1.82 4.21 6.09
N LEU A 97 2.03 4.57 4.82
CA LEU A 97 2.45 3.63 3.79
C LEU A 97 3.96 3.64 3.60
N PHE A 98 4.52 4.84 3.49
CA PHE A 98 5.96 5.03 3.22
C PHE A 98 6.50 6.14 4.09
N GLU A 99 7.75 6.00 4.50
CA GLU A 99 8.53 7.08 5.05
C GLU A 99 9.70 7.38 4.12
N ILE A 100 10.00 8.66 3.95
CA ILE A 100 11.07 9.11 3.05
C ILE A 100 11.95 10.08 3.83
N SER A 101 13.26 9.98 3.64
CA SER A 101 14.23 10.89 4.25
C SER A 101 14.04 12.31 3.72
N TYR A 102 14.77 13.27 4.28
CA TYR A 102 14.64 14.67 3.85
C TYR A 102 14.96 14.81 2.36
N VAL A 103 13.99 15.34 1.64
CA VAL A 103 14.10 15.73 0.23
C VAL A 103 13.27 16.99 0.04
N SER A 104 13.42 17.65 -1.11
CA SER A 104 12.68 18.88 -1.37
C SER A 104 11.17 18.59 -1.46
N VAL A 105 10.36 19.60 -1.13
CA VAL A 105 8.89 19.49 -1.20
C VAL A 105 8.43 19.13 -2.60
N ASP A 106 9.10 19.65 -3.63
CA ASP A 106 8.72 19.37 -5.03
C ASP A 106 8.80 17.89 -5.35
N ILE A 107 9.85 17.22 -4.88
CA ILE A 107 10.03 15.79 -5.10
C ILE A 107 8.95 14.99 -4.38
N ILE A 108 8.67 15.30 -3.12
CA ILE A 108 7.62 14.64 -2.34
C ILE A 108 6.26 14.84 -2.99
N TYR A 109 5.97 16.06 -3.45
CA TYR A 109 4.71 16.33 -4.14
C TYR A 109 4.55 15.48 -5.41
N LYS A 110 5.59 15.39 -6.22
CA LYS A 110 5.57 14.56 -7.44
C LYS A 110 5.36 13.08 -7.11
N ILE A 111 6.09 12.56 -6.13
CA ILE A 111 5.97 11.16 -5.72
C ILE A 111 4.56 10.88 -5.24
N THR A 112 4.02 11.71 -4.36
CA THR A 112 2.67 11.53 -3.81
C THR A 112 1.62 11.55 -4.90
N LYS A 113 1.73 12.47 -5.85
CA LYS A 113 0.78 12.59 -6.96
C LYS A 113 0.81 11.36 -7.87
N ILE A 114 2.01 10.89 -8.22
CA ILE A 114 2.17 9.72 -9.07
C ILE A 114 1.64 8.46 -8.36
N LEU A 115 1.98 8.28 -7.09
CA LEU A 115 1.51 7.14 -6.31
C LEU A 115 -0.01 7.15 -6.15
N SER A 116 -0.60 8.31 -5.89
CA SER A 116 -2.06 8.43 -5.77
C SER A 116 -2.76 7.95 -7.04
N TYR A 117 -2.22 8.32 -8.20
CA TYR A 117 -2.76 7.87 -9.48
C TYR A 117 -2.59 6.37 -9.69
N LYS A 118 -1.40 5.83 -9.39
CA LYS A 118 -1.09 4.42 -9.64
C LYS A 118 -1.78 3.48 -8.65
N LEU A 119 -1.96 3.88 -7.41
CA LEU A 119 -2.53 3.04 -6.38
C LEU A 119 -4.04 3.19 -6.21
N ASN A 120 -4.68 4.11 -6.94
CA ASN A 120 -6.11 4.40 -6.79
C ASN A 120 -6.52 4.74 -5.36
N LEU A 121 -5.63 5.36 -4.61
CA LEU A 121 -5.88 5.84 -3.25
C LEU A 121 -5.62 7.33 -3.20
N LYS A 122 -6.39 8.03 -2.39
CA LYS A 122 -6.07 9.42 -2.07
C LYS A 122 -4.95 9.42 -1.05
N LEU A 123 -3.81 9.98 -1.40
CA LEU A 123 -2.62 10.01 -0.57
C LEU A 123 -2.30 11.44 -0.16
N GLN A 124 -1.66 11.57 0.99
CA GLN A 124 -1.18 12.86 1.49
C GLN A 124 0.21 12.67 2.07
N TYR A 125 1.11 13.61 1.78
CA TYR A 125 2.38 13.62 2.47
C TYR A 125 2.28 14.44 3.74
N ILE A 126 2.98 14.01 4.76
CA ILE A 126 3.06 14.70 6.04
C ILE A 126 4.51 14.90 6.43
N LYS A 127 4.76 15.96 7.19
CA LYS A 127 6.10 16.33 7.63
C LYS A 127 6.28 15.89 9.08
N LYS A 128 7.49 15.44 9.41
CA LYS A 128 7.82 15.11 10.79
C LYS A 128 7.77 16.37 11.65
N ILE A 129 7.05 16.28 12.75
CA ILE A 129 7.00 17.34 13.76
C ILE A 129 8.07 17.01 14.80
N ILE A 130 8.96 17.96 15.00
CA ILE A 130 10.05 17.82 15.98
C ILE A 130 9.59 18.34 17.33
#